data_11fa27f6bc90b23a90a2b41bf65a09cb
#
_entry.id   11fa27f6bc90b23a90a2b41bf65a09cb
#
_cell.length_a   1.000
_cell.length_b   1.000
_cell.length_c   1.000
_cell.angle_alpha   90.00
_cell.angle_beta   90.00
_cell.angle_gamma   90.00
#
_symmetry.space_group_name_H-M   'P 1'
#
loop_
_entity.id
_entity.type
_entity.pdbx_description
1 polymer ?
#
loop_
_entity_poly.entity_id
_entity_poly.type
_entity_poly.pdbx_seq_one_letter_code
_entity_poly.pdbx_strand_id
1 'polypeptide(L)' 'MAFKYVENAFELNPEETWYVGDTYEADIVGASGAGWNTVWFNHRNKQCPEKNRAKVTVKSIEELRKFVEENAF' A
#
# COMPACT_ATOMS: atom_id res chain seq x y z
N MET A 1 -1.75 7.46 -13.02
CA MET A 1 -2.73 6.90 -12.08
C MET A 1 -3.33 8.00 -11.23
N ALA A 2 -4.61 7.96 -11.03
CA ALA A 2 -5.35 9.11 -10.48
C ALA A 2 -5.65 9.03 -8.99
N PHE A 3 -4.64 8.71 -8.16
CA PHE A 3 -4.83 8.64 -6.70
C PHE A 3 -5.29 9.98 -6.11
N LYS A 4 -4.72 11.08 -6.57
CA LYS A 4 -5.14 12.40 -6.07
C LYS A 4 -6.57 12.72 -6.48
N TYR A 5 -7.00 12.28 -7.64
CA TYR A 5 -8.38 12.45 -8.06
C TYR A 5 -9.34 11.69 -7.16
N VAL A 6 -9.02 10.44 -6.86
CA VAL A 6 -9.84 9.61 -5.96
C VAL A 6 -9.86 10.23 -4.56
N GLU A 7 -8.72 10.66 -4.07
CA GLU A 7 -8.60 11.29 -2.76
C GLU A 7 -9.53 12.51 -2.66
N ASN A 8 -9.50 13.39 -3.66
CA ASN A 8 -10.34 14.58 -3.67
C ASN A 8 -11.82 14.24 -3.81
N ALA A 9 -12.16 13.26 -4.66
CA ALA A 9 -13.54 12.87 -4.90
C ALA A 9 -14.23 12.30 -3.67
N PHE A 10 -13.47 11.59 -2.82
CA PHE A 10 -14.00 10.98 -1.60
C PHE A 10 -13.56 11.69 -0.33
N GLU A 11 -12.89 12.83 -0.46
CA GLU A 11 -12.40 13.60 0.68
C GLU A 11 -11.54 12.78 1.65
N LEU A 12 -10.70 11.92 1.07
CA LEU A 12 -9.83 11.05 1.87
C LEU A 12 -8.67 11.84 2.49
N ASN A 13 -8.35 11.50 3.73
CA ASN A 13 -7.15 11.99 4.39
C ASN A 13 -6.00 11.04 4.07
N PRO A 14 -4.96 11.48 3.33
CA PRO A 14 -3.87 10.60 2.94
C PRO A 14 -3.18 9.91 4.12
N GLU A 15 -3.02 10.61 5.23
CA GLU A 15 -2.36 10.08 6.41
C GLU A 15 -3.13 8.94 7.06
N GLU A 16 -4.44 8.89 6.85
CA GLU A 16 -5.31 7.86 7.40
C GLU A 16 -5.73 6.82 6.37
N THR A 17 -5.30 6.99 5.11
CA THR A 17 -5.70 6.11 4.01
C THR A 17 -4.63 5.05 3.79
N TRP A 18 -5.06 3.80 3.68
CA TRP A 18 -4.19 2.67 3.41
C TRP A 18 -4.53 2.05 2.07
N TYR A 19 -3.52 1.61 1.35
CA TYR A 19 -3.68 0.94 0.07
C TYR A 19 -2.86 -0.35 0.09
N VAL A 20 -3.52 -1.45 -0.24
CA VAL A 20 -2.88 -2.75 -0.36
C VAL A 20 -2.81 -3.13 -1.84
N GLY A 21 -1.64 -3.40 -2.34
CA GLY A 21 -1.47 -3.75 -3.74
C GLY A 21 -0.36 -4.77 -3.95
N ASP A 22 -0.44 -5.49 -5.07
CA ASP A 22 0.52 -6.54 -5.40
C ASP A 22 1.53 -6.13 -6.47
N THR A 23 1.27 -5.07 -7.22
CA THR A 23 2.16 -4.58 -8.27
C THR A 23 2.87 -3.32 -7.78
N TYR A 24 4.15 -3.47 -7.47
CA TYR A 24 4.90 -2.38 -6.83
C TYR A 24 4.86 -1.08 -7.64
N GLU A 25 5.22 -1.14 -8.92
CA GLU A 25 5.31 0.07 -9.74
C GLU A 25 3.97 0.78 -9.92
N ALA A 26 2.90 0.02 -10.11
CA ALA A 26 1.59 0.61 -10.34
C ALA A 26 0.90 1.02 -9.04
N ASP A 27 0.92 0.13 -8.04
CA ASP A 27 0.13 0.31 -6.83
C ASP A 27 0.88 1.07 -5.75
N ILE A 28 2.07 0.61 -5.42
CA ILE A 28 2.80 1.17 -4.27
C ILE A 28 3.39 2.54 -4.60
N VAL A 29 4.03 2.66 -5.75
CA VAL A 29 4.62 3.94 -6.15
C VAL A 29 3.51 4.98 -6.35
N GLY A 30 2.41 4.59 -6.97
CA GLY A 30 1.29 5.50 -7.19
C GLY A 30 0.66 5.98 -5.88
N ALA A 31 0.30 5.06 -5.01
CA ALA A 31 -0.33 5.42 -3.73
C ALA A 31 0.62 6.17 -2.81
N SER A 32 1.90 5.75 -2.77
CA SER A 32 2.92 6.46 -2.01
C SER A 32 3.12 7.88 -2.52
N GLY A 33 3.08 8.07 -3.83
CA GLY A 33 3.17 9.39 -4.44
C GLY A 33 2.00 10.30 -4.07
N ALA A 34 0.85 9.73 -3.76
CA ALA A 34 -0.31 10.47 -3.27
C ALA A 34 -0.27 10.72 -1.77
N GLY A 35 0.74 10.19 -1.07
CA GLY A 35 0.88 10.36 0.37
C GLY A 35 0.12 9.34 1.19
N TRP A 36 -0.42 8.30 0.56
CA TRP A 36 -1.17 7.25 1.26
C TRP A 36 -0.20 6.25 1.91
N ASN A 37 -0.65 5.63 2.98
CA ASN A 37 0.07 4.50 3.57
C ASN A 37 -0.10 3.27 2.68
N THR A 38 0.98 2.52 2.47
CA THR A 38 0.94 1.40 1.53
C THR A 38 1.39 0.12 2.18
N VAL A 39 0.72 -0.97 1.80
CA VAL A 39 1.11 -2.34 2.12
C VAL A 39 1.36 -3.05 0.79
N TRP A 40 2.59 -3.48 0.57
CA TRP A 40 2.93 -4.23 -0.63
C TRP A 40 2.73 -5.71 -0.36
N PHE A 41 1.75 -6.29 -1.04
CA PHE A 41 1.50 -7.72 -0.98
C PHE A 41 2.41 -8.42 -1.99
N ASN A 42 3.62 -8.72 -1.57
CA ASN A 42 4.66 -9.30 -2.43
C ASN A 42 4.57 -10.83 -2.46
N HIS A 43 3.43 -11.34 -2.92
CA HIS A 43 3.20 -12.79 -2.99
C HIS A 43 4.06 -13.48 -4.05
N ARG A 44 4.61 -12.71 -4.99
CA ARG A 44 5.50 -13.25 -6.03
C ARG A 44 6.96 -13.26 -5.61
N ASN A 45 7.24 -12.84 -4.40
CA ASN A 45 8.59 -12.79 -3.84
C ASN A 45 9.58 -12.03 -4.75
N LYS A 46 9.15 -10.89 -5.24
CA LYS A 46 10.02 -10.03 -6.05
C LYS A 46 11.05 -9.34 -5.16
N GLN A 47 12.18 -9.00 -5.77
CA GLN A 47 13.21 -8.27 -5.05
C GLN A 47 12.71 -6.89 -4.65
N CYS A 48 12.94 -6.52 -3.39
CA CYS A 48 12.58 -5.19 -2.91
C CYS A 48 13.47 -4.14 -3.54
N PRO A 49 12.92 -3.00 -3.97
CA PRO A 49 13.73 -1.89 -4.42
C PRO A 49 14.62 -1.37 -3.29
N GLU A 50 15.73 -0.75 -3.66
CA GLU A 50 16.65 -0.17 -2.69
C GLU A 50 15.93 0.81 -1.76
N LYS A 51 15.03 1.62 -2.33
CA LYS A 51 14.17 2.50 -1.54
C LYS A 51 12.74 2.01 -1.63
N ASN A 52 12.40 1.05 -0.78
CA ASN A 52 11.05 0.51 -0.74
C ASN A 52 10.09 1.56 -0.18
N ARG A 53 9.14 2.00 -1.01
CA ARG A 53 8.16 3.00 -0.63
C ARG A 53 6.97 2.44 0.14
N ALA A 54 6.86 1.12 0.22
CA ALA A 54 5.80 0.51 1.00
C ALA A 54 6.10 0.69 2.49
N LYS A 55 5.09 1.06 3.24
CA LYS A 55 5.22 1.18 4.68
C LYS A 55 5.37 -0.18 5.32
N VAL A 56 4.68 -1.18 4.76
CA VAL A 56 4.75 -2.56 5.20
C VAL A 56 4.83 -3.45 3.96
N THR A 57 5.64 -4.51 4.03
CA THR A 57 5.71 -5.50 2.97
C THR A 57 5.35 -6.86 3.56
N VAL A 58 4.34 -7.51 2.99
CA VAL A 58 3.92 -8.85 3.40
C VAL A 58 4.01 -9.79 2.21
N LYS A 59 4.25 -11.08 2.44
CA LYS A 59 4.49 -12.05 1.38
C LYS A 59 3.38 -13.09 1.24
N SER A 60 2.47 -13.16 2.20
CA SER A 60 1.40 -14.15 2.18
C SER A 60 0.10 -13.55 2.69
N ILE A 61 -1.00 -14.22 2.35
CA ILE A 61 -2.32 -13.85 2.84
C ILE A 61 -2.37 -13.90 4.37
N GLU A 62 -1.67 -14.86 4.95
CA GLU A 62 -1.63 -15.00 6.40
C GLU A 62 -0.93 -13.81 7.07
N GLU A 63 0.18 -13.36 6.50
CA GLU A 63 0.87 -12.17 7.00
C GLU A 63 -0.01 -10.93 6.86
N LEU A 64 -0.71 -10.80 5.73
CA LEU A 64 -1.61 -9.67 5.51
C LEU A 64 -2.75 -9.67 6.51
N ARG A 65 -3.36 -10.83 6.74
CA ARG A 65 -4.43 -10.97 7.72
C ARG A 65 -3.96 -10.56 9.11
N LYS A 66 -2.80 -11.06 9.51
CA LYS A 66 -2.23 -10.76 10.81
C LYS A 66 -1.98 -9.26 10.97
N PHE A 67 -1.44 -8.63 9.94
CA PHE A 67 -1.21 -7.19 9.96
C PHE A 67 -2.51 -6.42 10.14
N VAL A 68 -3.54 -6.77 9.39
CA VAL A 68 -4.85 -6.11 9.48
C VAL A 68 -5.45 -6.29 10.87
N GLU A 69 -5.40 -7.50 11.42
CA GLU A 69 -5.95 -7.79 12.75
C GLU A 69 -5.20 -7.02 13.83
N GLU A 70 -3.87 -6.94 13.76
CA GLU A 70 -3.06 -6.25 14.76
C GLU A 70 -3.24 -4.74 14.73
N ASN A 71 -3.62 -4.18 13.58
CA ASN A 71 -3.77 -2.74 13.42
C ASN A 71 -5.22 -2.29 13.46
N ALA A 72 -6.14 -3.18 13.71
CA ALA A 72 -7.57 -2.90 13.91
C ALA A 72 -8.20 -2.10 12.78
N PHE A 73 -7.88 -2.44 11.54
CA PHE A 73 -8.50 -1.81 10.39
C PHE A 73 -9.97 -2.21 10.23
#